data_c95cf196a987be5aa02d226e05daa0ed
#
_entry.id   c95cf196a987be5aa02d226e05daa0ed
#
_cell.length_a   1.000
_cell.length_b   1.000
_cell.length_c   1.000
_cell.angle_alpha   90.00
_cell.angle_beta   90.00
_cell.angle_gamma   90.00
#
_symmetry.space_group_name_H-M   'P 1'
#
loop_
_entity.id
_entity.type
_entity.pdbx_description
1 polymer ?
#
loop_
_entity_poly.entity_id
_entity_poly.type
_entity_poly.pdbx_seq_one_letter_code
_entity_poly.pdbx_strand_id
1 'polypeptide(L)'
;MWGAIEHLGRDERTRGYLRDAWSPADLELRRWFGQEAARRGLDLREDRNGNLWAWWGDPSARPGVVTGSHLDSVRQGGAFDGPLGVVSAFAALDLLRARDFRPGRPLGIACFTDEEGARFGVPCVGSRLLTGILDPDRARALKDDEGDSLAEVLRGAGRDPGGLGRDEETLRHIGVFVELHVEQGQDLVHRDAQVGVASAIWPHGRWRFDFHGQANHAGTTRLADRDDPMLPFARTVLHARQAAERNGVLATFGKTRVSPNNANAVPGLVTAWLDARGGDEVAVRELVEELSDFSGAEVTVESWTPVVDFDAVLRERVAAAAGGAVAAVAAGKAAGNAGNAGNAGNAGNAGNTAAAGSAPVLPTGAGHDAGILASAGVPSAMVFVRNPTGISHSPEEHADRADCHAGVTALAAVVEDLCGN
;
A
#
# COMPACT_ATOMS: atom_id res chain seq x y z
N MET A 1 13.25 -3.16 16.93
CA MET A 1 12.95 -3.47 15.50
C MET A 1 13.02 -2.22 14.65
N TRP A 2 12.21 -1.18 14.89
CA TRP A 2 12.20 0.03 14.08
C TRP A 2 13.60 0.63 13.85
N GLY A 3 14.35 0.93 14.91
CA GLY A 3 15.71 1.49 14.81
C GLY A 3 16.72 0.65 14.02
N ALA A 4 16.41 -0.62 13.74
CA ALA A 4 17.27 -1.46 12.90
C ALA A 4 17.06 -1.23 11.39
N ILE A 5 15.92 -0.67 10.99
CA ILE A 5 15.55 -0.47 9.58
C ILE A 5 15.39 1.01 9.18
N GLU A 6 15.27 1.93 10.12
CA GLU A 6 14.99 3.33 9.85
C GLU A 6 16.08 4.06 9.04
N HIS A 7 17.30 3.53 9.01
CA HIS A 7 18.41 4.08 8.24
C HIS A 7 18.57 3.42 6.86
N LEU A 8 17.98 2.22 6.64
CA LEU A 8 18.15 1.47 5.40
C LEU A 8 17.41 2.16 4.25
N GLY A 9 18.15 2.48 3.21
CA GLY A 9 17.62 3.18 2.03
C GLY A 9 17.23 4.64 2.24
N ARG A 10 17.56 5.25 3.39
CA ARG A 10 17.26 6.65 3.67
C ARG A 10 18.23 7.59 2.97
N ASP A 11 17.73 8.51 2.17
CA ASP A 11 18.50 9.57 1.54
C ASP A 11 18.81 10.67 2.58
N GLU A 12 20.09 10.96 2.80
CA GLU A 12 20.53 11.93 3.81
C GLU A 12 20.07 13.37 3.50
N ARG A 13 19.94 13.71 2.22
CA ARG A 13 19.59 15.06 1.76
C ARG A 13 18.10 15.34 1.87
N THR A 14 17.27 14.41 1.38
CA THR A 14 15.82 14.58 1.32
C THR A 14 15.11 13.98 2.52
N ARG A 15 15.78 13.04 3.22
CA ARG A 15 15.26 12.22 4.31
C ARG A 15 14.18 11.21 3.91
N GLY A 16 13.80 11.17 2.64
CA GLY A 16 12.92 10.15 2.07
C GLY A 16 13.64 8.83 1.85
N TYR A 17 12.87 7.79 1.56
CA TYR A 17 13.40 6.45 1.35
C TYR A 17 13.55 6.12 -0.13
N LEU A 18 14.59 5.34 -0.43
CA LEU A 18 14.92 4.78 -1.75
C LEU A 18 15.07 3.27 -1.56
N ARG A 19 13.93 2.59 -1.46
CA ARG A 19 13.83 1.14 -1.22
C ARG A 19 13.21 0.43 -2.42
N ASP A 20 13.69 0.78 -3.61
CA ASP A 20 13.25 0.12 -4.85
C ASP A 20 13.40 -1.39 -4.70
N ALA A 21 12.43 -2.16 -5.15
CA ALA A 21 12.46 -3.63 -5.11
C ALA A 21 13.76 -4.18 -5.71
N TRP A 22 14.36 -5.16 -5.02
CA TRP A 22 15.64 -5.80 -5.36
C TRP A 22 16.86 -4.87 -5.36
N SER A 23 16.75 -3.66 -4.84
CA SER A 23 17.90 -2.78 -4.58
C SER A 23 18.72 -3.29 -3.41
N PRO A 24 19.97 -2.80 -3.23
CA PRO A 24 20.76 -3.14 -2.03
C PRO A 24 20.02 -2.89 -0.72
N ALA A 25 19.23 -1.81 -0.62
CA ALA A 25 18.44 -1.49 0.56
C ALA A 25 17.32 -2.51 0.81
N ASP A 26 16.58 -2.89 -0.25
CA ASP A 26 15.55 -3.93 -0.16
C ASP A 26 16.16 -5.28 0.24
N LEU A 27 17.26 -5.68 -0.39
CA LEU A 27 17.94 -6.94 -0.04
C LEU A 27 18.44 -6.96 1.41
N GLU A 28 18.77 -5.80 1.99
CA GLU A 28 19.14 -5.70 3.40
C GLU A 28 17.91 -5.77 4.32
N LEU A 29 16.80 -5.17 3.95
CA LEU A 29 15.51 -5.29 4.64
C LEU A 29 15.00 -6.75 4.62
N ARG A 30 15.14 -7.46 3.51
CA ARG A 30 14.82 -8.89 3.39
C ARG A 30 15.68 -9.74 4.31
N ARG A 31 16.98 -9.43 4.43
CA ARG A 31 17.88 -10.08 5.41
C ARG A 31 17.46 -9.80 6.86
N TRP A 32 17.09 -8.55 7.16
CA TRP A 32 16.55 -8.17 8.46
C TRP A 32 15.28 -8.96 8.79
N PHE A 33 14.34 -9.08 7.86
CA PHE A 33 13.12 -9.89 8.05
C PHE A 33 13.48 -11.34 8.41
N GLY A 34 14.40 -11.97 7.70
CA GLY A 34 14.88 -13.31 8.00
C GLY A 34 15.53 -13.43 9.39
N GLN A 35 16.29 -12.43 9.81
CA GLN A 35 16.89 -12.38 11.16
C GLN A 35 15.83 -12.24 12.24
N GLU A 36 14.79 -11.42 12.04
CA GLU A 36 13.68 -11.28 13.00
C GLU A 36 12.86 -12.57 13.11
N ALA A 37 12.66 -13.28 11.99
CA ALA A 37 12.04 -14.61 11.98
C ALA A 37 12.89 -15.62 12.75
N ALA A 38 14.19 -15.69 12.47
CA ALA A 38 15.11 -16.63 13.14
C ALA A 38 15.21 -16.38 14.67
N ARG A 39 15.29 -15.12 15.09
CA ARG A 39 15.30 -14.76 16.54
C ARG A 39 14.07 -15.30 17.28
N ARG A 40 12.96 -15.43 16.58
CA ARG A 40 11.68 -15.94 17.13
C ARG A 40 11.46 -17.43 16.88
N GLY A 41 12.41 -18.11 16.26
CA GLY A 41 12.28 -19.53 15.91
C GLY A 41 11.12 -19.80 14.97
N LEU A 42 10.85 -18.87 14.03
CA LEU A 42 9.86 -19.03 12.98
C LEU A 42 10.47 -19.76 11.79
N ASP A 43 9.66 -20.56 11.10
CA ASP A 43 10.04 -21.23 9.86
C ASP A 43 9.97 -20.19 8.71
N LEU A 44 11.14 -19.81 8.20
CA LEU A 44 11.26 -18.83 7.12
C LEU A 44 11.19 -19.54 5.77
N ARG A 45 10.27 -19.12 4.94
CA ARG A 45 10.11 -19.58 3.56
C ARG A 45 10.13 -18.38 2.62
N GLU A 46 10.63 -18.58 1.40
CA GLU A 46 10.51 -17.64 0.29
C GLU A 46 9.74 -18.34 -0.82
N ASP A 47 8.68 -17.70 -1.33
CA ASP A 47 7.95 -18.26 -2.46
C ASP A 47 8.67 -18.00 -3.78
N ARG A 48 8.16 -18.59 -4.86
CA ARG A 48 8.76 -18.47 -6.21
C ARG A 48 8.77 -17.05 -6.77
N ASN A 49 7.95 -16.15 -6.18
CA ASN A 49 7.82 -14.75 -6.59
C ASN A 49 8.67 -13.81 -5.72
N GLY A 50 9.36 -14.37 -4.72
CA GLY A 50 10.20 -13.63 -3.82
C GLY A 50 9.49 -13.08 -2.60
N ASN A 51 8.22 -13.34 -2.37
CA ASN A 51 7.57 -12.98 -1.12
C ASN A 51 8.14 -13.82 0.03
N LEU A 52 8.30 -13.20 1.21
CA LEU A 52 8.85 -13.87 2.40
C LEU A 52 7.72 -14.21 3.37
N TRP A 53 7.83 -15.40 3.98
CA TRP A 53 6.84 -15.95 4.90
C TRP A 53 7.55 -16.49 6.14
N ALA A 54 7.20 -15.99 7.32
CA ALA A 54 7.74 -16.46 8.60
C ALA A 54 6.62 -17.13 9.40
N TRP A 55 6.69 -18.45 9.60
CA TRP A 55 5.60 -19.24 10.17
C TRP A 55 5.85 -19.64 11.62
N TRP A 56 4.85 -19.43 12.45
CA TRP A 56 4.71 -20.06 13.76
C TRP A 56 3.69 -21.22 13.63
N GLY A 57 4.18 -22.45 13.59
CA GLY A 57 3.41 -23.64 13.26
C GLY A 57 3.51 -24.02 11.80
N ASP A 58 2.95 -25.18 11.44
CA ASP A 58 3.04 -25.74 10.08
C ASP A 58 1.79 -25.41 9.26
N PRO A 59 1.87 -24.54 8.25
CA PRO A 59 0.72 -24.18 7.42
C PRO A 59 0.28 -25.30 6.47
N SER A 60 1.11 -26.34 6.24
CA SER A 60 0.72 -27.49 5.41
C SER A 60 -0.28 -28.40 6.11
N ALA A 61 -0.29 -28.41 7.45
CA ALA A 61 -1.25 -29.17 8.24
C ALA A 61 -2.64 -28.50 8.27
N ARG A 62 -2.68 -27.17 8.27
CA ARG A 62 -3.91 -26.37 8.27
C ARG A 62 -3.61 -24.95 7.79
N PRO A 63 -4.45 -24.32 6.94
CA PRO A 63 -4.27 -22.93 6.53
C PRO A 63 -4.22 -21.98 7.72
N GLY A 64 -3.23 -21.08 7.70
CA GLY A 64 -2.93 -20.18 8.81
C GLY A 64 -3.68 -18.85 8.76
N VAL A 65 -3.58 -18.08 9.84
CA VAL A 65 -3.79 -16.63 9.85
C VAL A 65 -2.50 -16.00 9.41
N VAL A 66 -2.53 -15.12 8.44
CA VAL A 66 -1.36 -14.39 7.96
C VAL A 66 -1.54 -12.91 8.20
N THR A 67 -0.50 -12.24 8.67
CA THR A 67 -0.41 -10.78 8.75
C THR A 67 0.91 -10.32 8.19
N GLY A 68 1.02 -9.06 7.81
CA GLY A 68 2.22 -8.49 7.22
C GLY A 68 1.88 -7.36 6.27
N SER A 69 2.85 -6.96 5.46
CA SER A 69 2.78 -5.92 4.44
C SER A 69 4.02 -6.00 3.55
N HIS A 70 4.63 -4.87 3.18
CA HIS A 70 5.83 -4.77 2.35
C HIS A 70 6.95 -3.97 3.05
N LEU A 71 8.16 -3.94 2.45
CA LEU A 71 9.32 -3.20 2.96
C LEU A 71 9.93 -2.27 1.90
N ASP A 72 9.53 -2.42 0.63
CA ASP A 72 9.86 -1.46 -0.43
C ASP A 72 9.11 -0.13 -0.23
N SER A 73 9.47 0.90 -0.96
CA SER A 73 8.84 2.23 -0.88
C SER A 73 8.78 2.89 -2.24
N VAL A 74 7.84 3.83 -2.43
CA VAL A 74 7.99 4.82 -3.50
C VAL A 74 9.29 5.60 -3.31
N ARG A 75 9.86 6.11 -4.41
CA ARG A 75 11.08 6.95 -4.32
C ARG A 75 10.79 8.23 -3.53
N GLN A 76 11.63 8.51 -2.55
CA GLN A 76 11.46 9.62 -1.59
C GLN A 76 10.21 9.46 -0.71
N GLY A 77 9.73 8.24 -0.51
CA GLY A 77 8.60 7.91 0.35
C GLY A 77 8.87 8.11 1.83
N GLY A 78 7.84 7.87 2.62
CA GLY A 78 7.85 7.95 4.07
C GLY A 78 8.45 6.72 4.76
N ALA A 79 8.36 6.73 6.07
CA ALA A 79 8.95 5.67 6.90
C ALA A 79 7.97 4.55 7.24
N PHE A 80 6.66 4.84 7.22
CA PHE A 80 5.62 3.99 7.82
C PHE A 80 4.89 3.14 6.79
N ASP A 81 4.79 3.63 5.57
CA ASP A 81 4.13 2.99 4.44
C ASP A 81 4.77 1.62 4.15
N GLY A 82 4.06 0.54 4.47
CA GLY A 82 4.52 -0.84 4.42
C GLY A 82 5.30 -1.31 5.66
N PRO A 83 6.46 -0.71 6.01
CA PRO A 83 7.28 -1.15 7.14
C PRO A 83 6.54 -1.18 8.48
N LEU A 84 5.56 -0.28 8.71
CA LEU A 84 4.74 -0.31 9.91
C LEU A 84 3.99 -1.64 10.05
N GLY A 85 3.44 -2.18 8.97
CA GLY A 85 2.73 -3.45 8.95
C GLY A 85 3.62 -4.64 9.31
N VAL A 86 4.80 -4.72 8.70
CA VAL A 86 5.76 -5.81 8.95
C VAL A 86 6.30 -5.76 10.38
N VAL A 87 6.71 -4.57 10.86
CA VAL A 87 7.21 -4.40 12.24
C VAL A 87 6.12 -4.70 13.26
N SER A 88 4.88 -4.24 13.00
CA SER A 88 3.74 -4.49 13.88
C SER A 88 3.35 -5.97 13.93
N ALA A 89 3.50 -6.71 12.83
CA ALA A 89 3.25 -8.15 12.80
C ALA A 89 4.19 -8.91 13.73
N PHE A 90 5.50 -8.63 13.69
CA PHE A 90 6.45 -9.19 14.64
C PHE A 90 6.18 -8.75 16.09
N ALA A 91 5.81 -7.49 16.30
CA ALA A 91 5.49 -6.97 17.64
C ALA A 91 4.21 -7.59 18.22
N ALA A 92 3.19 -7.80 17.40
CA ALA A 92 1.95 -8.48 17.78
C ALA A 92 2.21 -9.94 18.17
N LEU A 93 3.05 -10.66 17.42
CA LEU A 93 3.47 -12.02 17.76
C LEU A 93 4.21 -12.05 19.13
N ASP A 94 5.14 -11.10 19.37
CA ASP A 94 5.84 -11.01 20.65
C ASP A 94 4.86 -10.73 21.81
N LEU A 95 3.87 -9.86 21.60
CA LEU A 95 2.83 -9.56 22.58
C LEU A 95 1.97 -10.78 22.91
N LEU A 96 1.59 -11.56 21.89
CA LEU A 96 0.85 -12.81 22.07
C LEU A 96 1.66 -13.84 22.88
N ARG A 97 2.95 -14.02 22.52
CA ARG A 97 3.84 -14.92 23.26
C ARG A 97 4.04 -14.52 24.72
N ALA A 98 4.14 -13.20 24.97
CA ALA A 98 4.26 -12.68 26.34
C ALA A 98 3.02 -12.92 27.20
N ARG A 99 1.88 -13.26 26.59
CA ARG A 99 0.63 -13.67 27.24
C ARG A 99 0.42 -15.18 27.28
N ASP A 100 1.46 -15.98 26.95
CA ASP A 100 1.39 -17.44 26.84
C ASP A 100 0.33 -17.96 25.83
N PHE A 101 -0.06 -17.13 24.85
CA PHE A 101 -1.01 -17.51 23.83
C PHE A 101 -0.49 -18.70 23.02
N ARG A 102 -1.38 -19.63 22.73
CA ARG A 102 -1.12 -20.79 21.89
C ARG A 102 -2.10 -20.75 20.70
N PRO A 103 -1.63 -20.47 19.48
CA PRO A 103 -2.53 -20.38 18.35
C PRO A 103 -3.12 -21.75 17.99
N GLY A 104 -4.44 -21.80 17.81
CA GLY A 104 -5.17 -23.00 17.37
C GLY A 104 -4.94 -23.34 15.90
N ARG A 105 -4.32 -22.45 15.13
CA ARG A 105 -3.88 -22.62 13.73
C ARG A 105 -2.59 -21.85 13.48
N PRO A 106 -1.80 -22.20 12.44
CA PRO A 106 -0.53 -21.52 12.16
C PRO A 106 -0.71 -20.01 12.02
N LEU A 107 0.28 -19.23 12.51
CA LEU A 107 0.39 -17.81 12.32
C LEU A 107 1.56 -17.52 11.38
N GLY A 108 1.29 -16.85 10.26
CA GLY A 108 2.29 -16.39 9.29
C GLY A 108 2.52 -14.90 9.35
N ILE A 109 3.76 -14.48 9.16
CA ILE A 109 4.10 -13.08 8.89
C ILE A 109 4.60 -13.02 7.45
N ALA A 110 3.96 -12.19 6.62
CA ALA A 110 4.31 -11.98 5.21
C ALA A 110 5.09 -10.69 5.00
N CYS A 111 6.01 -10.71 4.05
CA CYS A 111 6.59 -9.51 3.45
C CYS A 111 6.50 -9.68 1.93
N PHE A 112 5.60 -8.92 1.31
CA PHE A 112 5.39 -8.95 -0.13
C PHE A 112 6.49 -8.18 -0.85
N THR A 113 6.75 -8.56 -2.09
CA THR A 113 7.80 -7.99 -2.95
C THR A 113 7.19 -6.99 -3.90
N ASP A 114 7.82 -5.78 -4.00
CA ASP A 114 7.47 -4.75 -4.99
C ASP A 114 5.98 -4.38 -4.94
N GLU A 115 5.50 -4.02 -3.74
CA GLU A 115 4.12 -3.57 -3.54
C GLU A 115 3.90 -2.23 -4.23
N GLU A 116 4.81 -1.28 -4.05
CA GLU A 116 4.70 0.08 -4.54
C GLU A 116 4.86 0.21 -6.06
N GLY A 117 5.53 -0.76 -6.69
CA GLY A 117 5.82 -0.73 -8.12
C GLY A 117 6.69 0.45 -8.54
N ALA A 118 7.47 1.00 -7.61
CA ALA A 118 8.28 2.20 -7.85
C ALA A 118 9.35 1.97 -8.92
N ARG A 119 9.90 0.77 -8.99
CA ARG A 119 10.94 0.41 -9.94
C ARG A 119 10.41 0.05 -11.33
N PHE A 120 9.37 -0.80 -11.38
CA PHE A 120 8.90 -1.39 -12.64
C PHE A 120 7.53 -0.86 -13.10
N GLY A 121 6.93 0.08 -12.38
CA GLY A 121 5.69 0.75 -12.76
C GLY A 121 4.40 -0.03 -12.52
N VAL A 122 4.48 -1.27 -12.00
CA VAL A 122 3.31 -2.10 -11.67
C VAL A 122 3.28 -2.32 -10.16
N PRO A 123 2.22 -1.91 -9.45
CA PRO A 123 2.11 -2.13 -8.01
C PRO A 123 1.74 -3.58 -7.67
N CYS A 124 2.05 -4.00 -6.45
CA CYS A 124 1.71 -5.31 -5.88
C CYS A 124 2.23 -6.48 -6.74
N VAL A 125 3.45 -6.38 -7.30
CA VAL A 125 4.01 -7.38 -8.21
C VAL A 125 4.04 -8.76 -7.55
N GLY A 126 4.49 -8.85 -6.29
CA GLY A 126 4.62 -10.10 -5.57
C GLY A 126 3.28 -10.81 -5.34
N SER A 127 2.28 -10.10 -4.82
CA SER A 127 0.95 -10.67 -4.58
C SER A 127 0.18 -10.92 -5.88
N ARG A 128 0.34 -10.08 -6.91
CA ARG A 128 -0.27 -10.31 -8.23
C ARG A 128 0.30 -11.53 -8.94
N LEU A 129 1.60 -11.77 -8.85
CA LEU A 129 2.23 -12.99 -9.36
C LEU A 129 1.77 -14.22 -8.55
N LEU A 130 1.81 -14.14 -7.22
CA LEU A 130 1.34 -15.19 -6.31
C LEU A 130 -0.07 -15.66 -6.67
N THR A 131 -0.97 -14.72 -6.93
CA THR A 131 -2.38 -14.98 -7.25
C THR A 131 -2.64 -15.30 -8.73
N GLY A 132 -1.65 -15.06 -9.61
CA GLY A 132 -1.79 -15.21 -11.05
C GLY A 132 -2.54 -14.08 -11.75
N ILE A 133 -2.80 -12.97 -11.06
CA ILE A 133 -3.42 -11.75 -11.64
C ILE A 133 -2.43 -11.06 -12.61
N LEU A 134 -1.13 -11.12 -12.31
CA LEU A 134 -0.09 -10.66 -13.22
C LEU A 134 0.49 -11.84 -13.99
N ASP A 135 0.42 -11.75 -15.32
CA ASP A 135 1.05 -12.72 -16.21
C ASP A 135 2.57 -12.74 -16.01
N PRO A 136 3.20 -13.92 -15.83
CA PRO A 136 4.62 -14.02 -15.54
C PRO A 136 5.52 -13.60 -16.70
N ASP A 137 5.10 -13.76 -17.97
CA ASP A 137 5.89 -13.29 -19.12
C ASP A 137 5.88 -11.76 -19.19
N ARG A 138 4.71 -11.15 -18.93
CA ARG A 138 4.60 -9.70 -18.78
C ARG A 138 5.46 -9.20 -17.62
N ALA A 139 5.44 -9.85 -16.46
CA ALA A 139 6.26 -9.46 -15.32
C ALA A 139 7.75 -9.51 -15.65
N ARG A 140 8.22 -10.59 -16.27
CA ARG A 140 9.63 -10.74 -16.69
C ARG A 140 10.11 -9.61 -17.63
N ALA A 141 9.20 -9.09 -18.45
CA ALA A 141 9.47 -8.06 -19.46
C ALA A 141 9.35 -6.63 -18.93
N LEU A 142 8.85 -6.41 -17.69
CA LEU A 142 8.80 -5.08 -17.07
C LEU A 142 10.20 -4.50 -16.97
N LYS A 143 10.34 -3.22 -17.29
CA LYS A 143 11.64 -2.53 -17.31
C LYS A 143 11.64 -1.38 -16.31
N ASP A 144 12.80 -1.19 -15.67
CA ASP A 144 13.06 -0.02 -14.87
C ASP A 144 13.51 1.19 -15.73
N ASP A 145 13.80 2.31 -15.08
CA ASP A 145 14.20 3.55 -15.76
C ASP A 145 15.59 3.45 -16.42
N GLU A 146 16.43 2.51 -16.00
CA GLU A 146 17.75 2.18 -16.57
C GLU A 146 17.64 1.26 -17.79
N GLY A 147 16.48 0.64 -17.99
CA GLY A 147 16.16 -0.27 -19.08
C GLY A 147 16.36 -1.75 -18.74
N ASP A 148 16.76 -2.07 -17.50
CA ASP A 148 16.90 -3.43 -17.01
C ASP A 148 15.54 -4.07 -16.80
N SER A 149 15.36 -5.31 -17.29
CA SER A 149 14.13 -6.05 -17.06
C SER A 149 14.09 -6.64 -15.66
N LEU A 150 12.85 -6.86 -15.13
CA LEU A 150 12.66 -7.57 -13.86
C LEU A 150 13.39 -8.93 -13.88
N ALA A 151 13.39 -9.63 -15.01
CA ALA A 151 14.10 -10.90 -15.15
C ALA A 151 15.62 -10.75 -14.99
N GLU A 152 16.22 -9.67 -15.51
CA GLU A 152 17.67 -9.42 -15.37
C GLU A 152 17.99 -9.03 -13.92
N VAL A 153 17.18 -8.19 -13.31
CA VAL A 153 17.34 -7.78 -11.91
C VAL A 153 17.24 -8.98 -10.97
N LEU A 154 16.27 -9.89 -11.16
CA LEU A 154 16.13 -11.11 -10.36
C LEU A 154 17.37 -12.03 -10.49
N ARG A 155 17.90 -12.22 -11.72
CA ARG A 155 19.13 -12.99 -11.91
C ARG A 155 20.31 -12.35 -11.18
N GLY A 156 20.42 -11.02 -11.23
CA GLY A 156 21.43 -10.27 -10.49
C GLY A 156 21.32 -10.45 -8.96
N ALA A 157 20.10 -10.61 -8.46
CA ALA A 157 19.81 -10.92 -7.06
C ALA A 157 19.91 -12.43 -6.72
N GLY A 158 20.34 -13.27 -7.67
CA GLY A 158 20.48 -14.72 -7.48
C GLY A 158 19.17 -15.48 -7.49
N ARG A 159 18.11 -14.94 -8.11
CA ARG A 159 16.79 -15.56 -8.25
C ARG A 159 16.56 -16.07 -9.66
N ASP A 160 15.75 -17.15 -9.78
CA ASP A 160 15.35 -17.68 -11.08
C ASP A 160 14.03 -17.01 -11.55
N PRO A 161 14.07 -16.13 -12.57
CA PRO A 161 12.84 -15.55 -13.09
C PRO A 161 11.96 -16.55 -13.83
N GLY A 162 12.46 -17.75 -14.17
CA GLY A 162 11.66 -18.81 -14.76
C GLY A 162 10.62 -19.39 -13.83
N GLY A 163 10.82 -19.27 -12.50
CA GLY A 163 9.90 -19.74 -11.48
C GLY A 163 8.70 -18.81 -11.23
N LEU A 164 8.71 -17.58 -11.72
CA LEU A 164 7.63 -16.61 -11.47
C LEU A 164 6.26 -17.11 -11.91
N GLY A 165 5.24 -16.72 -11.16
CA GLY A 165 3.83 -16.96 -11.48
C GLY A 165 3.02 -17.50 -10.31
N ARG A 166 1.79 -17.91 -10.60
CA ARG A 166 0.83 -18.39 -9.61
C ARG A 166 1.40 -19.51 -8.76
N ASP A 167 1.24 -19.39 -7.44
CA ASP A 167 1.75 -20.34 -6.45
C ASP A 167 0.61 -20.92 -5.60
N GLU A 168 0.02 -22.01 -6.08
CA GLU A 168 -1.09 -22.70 -5.43
C GLU A 168 -0.71 -23.31 -4.07
N GLU A 169 0.56 -23.67 -3.88
CA GLU A 169 1.02 -24.22 -2.61
C GLU A 169 1.02 -23.14 -1.54
N THR A 170 1.65 -22.01 -1.82
CA THR A 170 1.65 -20.86 -0.90
C THR A 170 0.24 -20.34 -0.64
N LEU A 171 -0.61 -20.20 -1.68
CA LEU A 171 -2.00 -19.75 -1.51
C LEU A 171 -2.81 -20.66 -0.58
N ARG A 172 -2.64 -21.99 -0.67
CA ARG A 172 -3.33 -22.94 0.22
C ARG A 172 -2.91 -22.82 1.68
N HIS A 173 -1.75 -22.24 1.96
CA HIS A 173 -1.29 -21.99 3.33
C HIS A 173 -2.00 -20.79 3.98
N ILE A 174 -2.61 -19.89 3.19
CA ILE A 174 -3.25 -18.67 3.66
C ILE A 174 -4.74 -18.94 3.87
N GLY A 175 -5.17 -19.04 5.12
CA GLY A 175 -6.60 -19.18 5.45
C GLY A 175 -7.32 -17.84 5.59
N VAL A 176 -6.61 -16.83 6.08
CA VAL A 176 -7.07 -15.43 6.17
C VAL A 176 -5.85 -14.53 6.21
N PHE A 177 -5.93 -13.38 5.58
CA PHE A 177 -4.89 -12.35 5.60
C PHE A 177 -5.39 -11.06 6.26
N VAL A 178 -4.58 -10.50 7.15
CA VAL A 178 -4.88 -9.20 7.78
C VAL A 178 -3.67 -8.29 7.65
N GLU A 179 -3.79 -7.25 6.88
CA GLU A 179 -2.75 -6.23 6.71
C GLU A 179 -2.94 -5.09 7.71
N LEU A 180 -1.90 -4.75 8.47
CA LEU A 180 -1.87 -3.49 9.20
C LEU A 180 -1.09 -2.48 8.37
N HIS A 181 -1.66 -1.29 8.21
CA HIS A 181 -1.05 -0.24 7.42
C HIS A 181 -1.22 1.14 8.06
N VAL A 182 -0.37 2.09 7.75
CA VAL A 182 -0.63 3.49 8.09
C VAL A 182 -1.80 4.00 7.26
N GLU A 183 -2.70 4.79 7.85
CA GLU A 183 -3.72 5.48 7.05
C GLU A 183 -3.04 6.51 6.14
N GLN A 184 -3.32 6.41 4.84
CA GLN A 184 -2.83 7.35 3.83
C GLN A 184 -3.83 8.49 3.60
N GLY A 185 -4.49 8.92 4.67
CA GLY A 185 -5.53 9.93 4.73
C GLY A 185 -5.70 10.48 6.14
N GLN A 186 -6.81 11.19 6.41
CA GLN A 186 -7.11 11.84 7.68
C GLN A 186 -8.48 11.46 8.27
N ASP A 187 -9.13 10.41 7.80
CA ASP A 187 -10.44 9.99 8.30
C ASP A 187 -10.40 9.61 9.79
N LEU A 188 -9.33 8.94 10.22
CA LEU A 188 -9.13 8.58 11.63
C LEU A 188 -8.89 9.81 12.51
N VAL A 189 -8.25 10.85 12.00
CA VAL A 189 -8.13 12.16 12.69
C VAL A 189 -9.52 12.77 12.89
N HIS A 190 -10.32 12.82 11.84
CA HIS A 190 -11.67 13.40 11.89
C HIS A 190 -12.63 12.59 12.77
N ARG A 191 -12.36 11.30 12.98
CA ARG A 191 -13.14 10.40 13.86
C ARG A 191 -12.59 10.29 15.27
N ASP A 192 -11.49 10.99 15.59
CA ASP A 192 -10.73 10.85 16.84
C ASP A 192 -10.44 9.38 17.21
N ALA A 193 -10.04 8.58 16.22
CA ALA A 193 -9.76 7.17 16.36
C ALA A 193 -8.28 6.88 16.08
N GLN A 194 -7.65 6.03 16.90
CA GLN A 194 -6.24 5.63 16.72
C GLN A 194 -6.07 4.54 15.66
N VAL A 195 -7.11 3.71 15.51
CA VAL A 195 -7.14 2.62 14.53
C VAL A 195 -8.49 2.57 13.82
N GLY A 196 -8.50 2.04 12.60
CA GLY A 196 -9.69 1.79 11.80
C GLY A 196 -9.59 0.49 11.03
N VAL A 197 -10.66 0.11 10.33
CA VAL A 197 -10.71 -1.11 9.52
C VAL A 197 -11.22 -0.78 8.12
N ALA A 198 -10.59 -1.35 7.09
CA ALA A 198 -10.99 -1.10 5.72
C ALA A 198 -12.35 -1.70 5.37
N SER A 199 -13.21 -0.92 4.71
CA SER A 199 -14.44 -1.44 4.09
C SER A 199 -14.20 -1.98 2.70
N ALA A 200 -13.44 -1.23 1.92
CA ALA A 200 -13.15 -1.52 0.51
C ALA A 200 -11.90 -0.76 0.08
N ILE A 201 -11.29 -1.22 -1.01
CA ILE A 201 -10.33 -0.44 -1.81
C ILE A 201 -11.10 0.14 -3.00
N TRP A 202 -10.97 1.44 -3.21
CA TRP A 202 -11.62 2.11 -4.32
C TRP A 202 -11.13 1.62 -5.68
N PRO A 203 -11.97 1.61 -6.71
CA PRO A 203 -11.54 1.38 -8.08
C PRO A 203 -10.51 2.44 -8.47
N HIS A 204 -9.44 1.99 -9.11
CA HIS A 204 -8.34 2.85 -9.51
C HIS A 204 -7.62 2.30 -10.72
N GLY A 205 -6.97 3.19 -11.46
CA GLY A 205 -6.18 2.80 -12.61
C GLY A 205 -5.14 3.82 -13.00
N ARG A 206 -4.26 3.39 -13.89
CA ARG A 206 -3.23 4.24 -14.50
C ARG A 206 -3.35 4.22 -16.01
N TRP A 207 -3.27 5.40 -16.62
CA TRP A 207 -3.36 5.60 -18.07
C TRP A 207 -2.18 6.46 -18.52
N ARG A 208 -1.57 6.06 -19.62
CA ARG A 208 -0.54 6.83 -20.29
C ARG A 208 -1.18 7.66 -21.40
N PHE A 209 -0.86 8.94 -21.44
CA PHE A 209 -1.26 9.91 -22.45
C PHE A 209 -0.03 10.35 -23.24
N ASP A 210 0.01 10.08 -24.55
CA ASP A 210 1.07 10.49 -25.44
C ASP A 210 0.56 11.66 -26.31
N PHE A 211 1.07 12.86 -26.06
CA PHE A 211 0.77 14.07 -26.81
C PHE A 211 1.86 14.27 -27.86
N HIS A 212 1.52 14.07 -29.11
CA HIS A 212 2.43 14.21 -30.22
C HIS A 212 2.43 15.65 -30.74
N GLY A 213 3.58 16.12 -31.21
CA GLY A 213 3.79 17.41 -31.85
C GLY A 213 5.07 17.43 -32.68
N GLN A 214 5.56 18.63 -33.01
CA GLN A 214 6.73 18.80 -33.86
C GLN A 214 7.87 19.49 -33.09
N ALA A 215 8.95 18.76 -32.83
CA ALA A 215 10.14 19.35 -32.26
C ALA A 215 10.75 20.44 -33.18
N ASN A 216 11.04 21.61 -32.61
CA ASN A 216 11.58 22.70 -33.39
C ASN A 216 12.35 23.71 -32.52
N HIS A 217 13.05 24.66 -33.13
CA HIS A 217 13.82 25.69 -32.43
C HIS A 217 12.91 26.73 -31.78
N ALA A 218 13.00 26.93 -30.47
CA ALA A 218 12.10 27.82 -29.70
C ALA A 218 12.20 29.31 -30.10
N GLY A 219 13.36 29.78 -30.55
CA GLY A 219 13.60 31.18 -30.90
C GLY A 219 13.29 31.53 -32.37
N THR A 220 13.31 30.58 -33.29
CA THR A 220 13.12 30.84 -34.72
C THR A 220 11.79 30.35 -35.28
N THR A 221 11.09 29.48 -34.59
CA THR A 221 9.77 28.98 -35.01
C THR A 221 8.69 29.94 -34.54
N ARG A 222 7.98 30.55 -35.49
CA ARG A 222 6.86 31.46 -35.17
C ARG A 222 5.75 30.70 -34.43
N LEU A 223 4.99 31.39 -33.60
CA LEU A 223 3.89 30.76 -32.82
C LEU A 223 2.85 30.06 -33.74
N ALA A 224 2.56 30.64 -34.90
CA ALA A 224 1.61 30.07 -35.85
C ALA A 224 2.12 28.78 -36.55
N ASP A 225 3.42 28.52 -36.51
CA ASP A 225 4.06 27.37 -37.17
C ASP A 225 4.42 26.28 -36.15
N ARG A 226 3.99 26.42 -34.90
CA ARG A 226 4.30 25.45 -33.82
C ARG A 226 3.20 24.41 -33.70
N ASP A 227 3.62 23.17 -33.60
CA ASP A 227 2.84 22.05 -33.08
C ASP A 227 3.46 21.63 -31.74
N ASP A 228 2.98 22.30 -30.67
CA ASP A 228 3.57 22.19 -29.32
C ASP A 228 2.69 21.33 -28.43
N PRO A 229 3.12 20.08 -28.12
CA PRO A 229 2.35 19.13 -27.32
C PRO A 229 2.21 19.54 -25.84
N MET A 230 3.02 20.49 -25.36
CA MET A 230 2.87 21.01 -23.99
C MET A 230 1.54 21.75 -23.80
N LEU A 231 0.99 22.36 -24.86
CA LEU A 231 -0.24 23.15 -24.73
C LEU A 231 -1.49 22.27 -24.53
N PRO A 232 -1.75 21.22 -25.33
CA PRO A 232 -2.83 20.28 -25.04
C PRO A 232 -2.61 19.54 -23.72
N PHE A 233 -1.38 19.12 -23.37
CA PHE A 233 -1.09 18.54 -22.07
C PHE A 233 -1.46 19.47 -20.91
N ALA A 234 -1.00 20.71 -20.90
CA ALA A 234 -1.33 21.68 -19.85
C ALA A 234 -2.85 21.89 -19.70
N ARG A 235 -3.58 22.01 -20.82
CA ARG A 235 -5.05 22.11 -20.79
C ARG A 235 -5.70 20.85 -20.21
N THR A 236 -5.18 19.67 -20.56
CA THR A 236 -5.69 18.38 -20.05
C THR A 236 -5.49 18.27 -18.53
N VAL A 237 -4.35 18.70 -17.99
CA VAL A 237 -4.11 18.72 -16.55
C VAL A 237 -5.15 19.58 -15.81
N LEU A 238 -5.39 20.80 -16.31
CA LEU A 238 -6.40 21.71 -15.73
C LEU A 238 -7.82 21.16 -15.85
N HIS A 239 -8.13 20.55 -17.01
CA HIS A 239 -9.44 19.93 -17.25
C HIS A 239 -9.65 18.72 -16.35
N ALA A 240 -8.63 17.88 -16.15
CA ALA A 240 -8.68 16.73 -15.26
C ALA A 240 -9.06 17.12 -13.81
N ARG A 241 -8.49 18.20 -13.29
CA ARG A 241 -8.85 18.71 -11.97
C ARG A 241 -10.32 19.10 -11.89
N GLN A 242 -10.83 19.84 -12.87
CA GLN A 242 -12.22 20.27 -12.92
C GLN A 242 -13.20 19.10 -13.10
N ALA A 243 -12.84 18.15 -13.96
CA ALA A 243 -13.65 16.96 -14.19
C ALA A 243 -13.71 16.07 -12.93
N ALA A 244 -12.58 15.88 -12.24
CA ALA A 244 -12.52 15.13 -11.00
C ALA A 244 -13.41 15.77 -9.90
N GLU A 245 -13.40 17.09 -9.78
CA GLU A 245 -14.26 17.82 -8.83
C GLU A 245 -15.75 17.63 -9.16
N ARG A 246 -16.14 17.67 -10.43
CA ARG A 246 -17.54 17.46 -10.86
C ARG A 246 -18.02 16.03 -10.60
N ASN A 247 -17.16 15.05 -10.83
CA ASN A 247 -17.49 13.63 -10.75
C ASN A 247 -17.26 13.03 -9.33
N GLY A 248 -16.72 13.83 -8.38
CA GLY A 248 -16.45 13.36 -7.02
C GLY A 248 -15.36 12.28 -6.96
N VAL A 249 -14.38 12.32 -7.87
CA VAL A 249 -13.27 11.36 -7.98
C VAL A 249 -11.92 12.10 -7.90
N LEU A 250 -10.81 11.34 -7.90
CA LEU A 250 -9.46 11.88 -7.88
C LEU A 250 -8.78 11.64 -9.22
N ALA A 251 -8.03 12.63 -9.71
CA ALA A 251 -7.24 12.56 -10.95
C ALA A 251 -5.90 13.29 -10.75
N THR A 252 -4.80 12.60 -11.01
CA THR A 252 -3.46 13.17 -10.81
C THR A 252 -2.54 12.77 -11.95
N PHE A 253 -1.96 13.74 -12.64
CA PHE A 253 -0.82 13.52 -13.53
C PHE A 253 0.48 13.62 -12.72
N GLY A 254 0.93 12.48 -12.17
CA GLY A 254 2.06 12.43 -11.24
C GLY A 254 3.43 12.23 -11.91
N LYS A 255 3.46 11.71 -13.14
CA LYS A 255 4.68 11.45 -13.91
C LYS A 255 4.56 12.07 -15.29
N THR A 256 5.65 12.69 -15.75
CA THR A 256 5.71 13.32 -17.10
C THR A 256 7.10 13.12 -17.69
N ARG A 257 7.15 12.86 -19.00
CA ARG A 257 8.37 12.86 -19.80
C ARG A 257 8.19 13.79 -21.00
N VAL A 258 9.22 14.57 -21.28
CA VAL A 258 9.23 15.52 -22.41
C VAL A 258 10.42 15.17 -23.31
N SER A 259 10.20 15.10 -24.60
CA SER A 259 11.27 14.83 -25.57
C SER A 259 11.28 15.93 -26.65
N PRO A 260 12.45 16.52 -26.94
CA PRO A 260 13.79 16.26 -26.46
C PRO A 260 14.16 16.92 -25.12
N ASN A 261 13.27 17.57 -24.40
CA ASN A 261 13.45 18.19 -23.08
C ASN A 261 14.62 19.21 -23.01
N ASN A 262 14.73 20.05 -24.02
CA ASN A 262 15.73 21.13 -24.11
C ASN A 262 15.08 22.48 -23.87
N ALA A 263 15.73 23.36 -23.08
CA ALA A 263 15.19 24.68 -22.74
C ALA A 263 14.94 25.59 -23.96
N ASN A 264 15.60 25.35 -25.08
CA ASN A 264 15.51 26.15 -26.32
C ASN A 264 14.82 25.41 -27.48
N ALA A 265 14.06 24.37 -27.19
CA ALA A 265 13.31 23.59 -28.18
C ALA A 265 11.82 23.53 -27.86
N VAL A 266 10.97 23.59 -28.86
CA VAL A 266 9.58 23.12 -28.81
C VAL A 266 9.65 21.60 -28.73
N PRO A 267 8.95 20.93 -27.79
CA PRO A 267 8.94 19.48 -27.71
C PRO A 267 8.28 18.83 -28.94
N GLY A 268 8.67 17.57 -29.22
CA GLY A 268 8.00 16.74 -30.21
C GLY A 268 7.07 15.69 -29.60
N LEU A 269 7.25 15.41 -28.28
CA LEU A 269 6.44 14.46 -27.55
C LEU A 269 6.36 14.84 -26.07
N VAL A 270 5.15 14.79 -25.51
CA VAL A 270 4.93 14.78 -24.06
C VAL A 270 4.20 13.48 -23.71
N THR A 271 4.82 12.66 -22.89
CA THR A 271 4.18 11.47 -22.30
C THR A 271 3.84 11.77 -20.85
N ALA A 272 2.59 11.60 -20.46
CA ALA A 272 2.13 11.83 -19.09
C ALA A 272 1.31 10.65 -18.57
N TRP A 273 1.41 10.38 -17.26
CA TRP A 273 0.67 9.30 -16.61
C TRP A 273 -0.38 9.86 -15.67
N LEU A 274 -1.63 9.51 -15.96
CA LEU A 274 -2.79 9.78 -15.12
C LEU A 274 -2.97 8.62 -14.15
N ASP A 275 -3.07 8.91 -12.85
CA ASP A 275 -3.67 8.07 -11.83
C ASP A 275 -5.08 8.60 -11.55
N ALA A 276 -6.10 7.76 -11.71
CA ALA A 276 -7.48 8.12 -11.40
C ALA A 276 -8.11 7.09 -10.49
N ARG A 277 -8.85 7.56 -9.48
CA ARG A 277 -9.49 6.73 -8.46
C ARG A 277 -10.69 7.43 -7.81
N GLY A 278 -11.61 6.64 -7.24
CA GLY A 278 -12.79 7.19 -6.56
C GLY A 278 -13.69 6.08 -6.03
N GLY A 279 -14.70 6.43 -5.21
CA GLY A 279 -15.64 5.47 -4.64
C GLY A 279 -16.62 4.84 -5.64
N ASP A 280 -16.74 5.42 -6.83
CA ASP A 280 -17.63 4.97 -7.90
C ASP A 280 -16.83 4.61 -9.16
N GLU A 281 -16.89 3.35 -9.57
CA GLU A 281 -16.19 2.83 -10.74
C GLU A 281 -16.66 3.50 -12.04
N VAL A 282 -17.95 3.76 -12.16
CA VAL A 282 -18.53 4.40 -13.36
C VAL A 282 -17.99 5.82 -13.47
N ALA A 283 -18.00 6.57 -12.38
CA ALA A 283 -17.48 7.94 -12.37
C ALA A 283 -15.98 8.03 -12.71
N VAL A 284 -15.17 7.07 -12.28
CA VAL A 284 -13.73 7.00 -12.65
C VAL A 284 -13.57 6.73 -14.15
N ARG A 285 -14.35 5.80 -14.71
CA ARG A 285 -14.30 5.47 -16.16
C ARG A 285 -14.77 6.64 -17.02
N GLU A 286 -15.88 7.29 -16.64
CA GLU A 286 -16.41 8.48 -17.33
C GLU A 286 -15.39 9.63 -17.31
N LEU A 287 -14.72 9.86 -16.20
CA LEU A 287 -13.61 10.84 -16.13
C LEU A 287 -12.53 10.54 -17.17
N VAL A 288 -12.08 9.29 -17.25
CA VAL A 288 -10.99 8.93 -18.17
C VAL A 288 -11.45 9.02 -19.64
N GLU A 289 -12.68 8.63 -19.95
CA GLU A 289 -13.27 8.80 -21.27
C GLU A 289 -13.34 10.30 -21.64
N GLU A 290 -13.87 11.14 -20.77
CA GLU A 290 -13.91 12.60 -20.96
C GLU A 290 -12.51 13.18 -21.23
N LEU A 291 -11.49 12.76 -20.46
CA LEU A 291 -10.13 13.21 -20.67
C LEU A 291 -9.50 12.70 -21.97
N SER A 292 -9.81 11.48 -22.37
CA SER A 292 -9.37 10.91 -23.64
C SER A 292 -9.90 11.73 -24.81
N ASP A 293 -11.20 12.01 -24.81
CA ASP A 293 -11.85 12.80 -25.87
C ASP A 293 -11.35 14.26 -25.90
N PHE A 294 -11.16 14.86 -24.71
CA PHE A 294 -10.72 16.25 -24.61
C PHE A 294 -9.25 16.45 -25.01
N SER A 295 -8.39 15.49 -24.68
CA SER A 295 -6.93 15.68 -24.72
C SER A 295 -6.36 15.72 -26.15
N GLY A 296 -6.96 14.95 -27.08
CA GLY A 296 -6.39 14.65 -28.39
C GLY A 296 -5.11 13.80 -28.34
N ALA A 297 -4.79 13.21 -27.18
CA ALA A 297 -3.64 12.34 -26.98
C ALA A 297 -3.97 10.89 -27.38
N GLU A 298 -2.94 10.12 -27.66
CA GLU A 298 -3.04 8.66 -27.69
C GLU A 298 -3.07 8.16 -26.25
N VAL A 299 -4.15 7.44 -25.85
CA VAL A 299 -4.35 6.98 -24.48
C VAL A 299 -4.21 5.47 -24.40
N THR A 300 -3.33 5.01 -23.52
CA THR A 300 -3.07 3.59 -23.25
C THR A 300 -3.40 3.26 -21.80
N VAL A 301 -4.21 2.22 -21.57
CA VAL A 301 -4.47 1.68 -20.21
C VAL A 301 -3.24 0.89 -19.77
N GLU A 302 -2.60 1.30 -18.67
CA GLU A 302 -1.49 0.56 -18.08
C GLU A 302 -1.93 -0.41 -16.98
N SER A 303 -2.87 0.04 -16.14
CA SER A 303 -3.48 -0.81 -15.12
C SER A 303 -4.92 -0.38 -14.82
N TRP A 304 -5.72 -1.33 -14.40
CA TRP A 304 -7.04 -1.12 -13.83
C TRP A 304 -7.28 -2.14 -12.71
N THR A 305 -7.79 -1.67 -11.60
CA THR A 305 -8.27 -2.49 -10.48
C THR A 305 -9.71 -2.06 -10.19
N PRO A 306 -10.71 -2.95 -10.31
CA PRO A 306 -12.08 -2.64 -9.90
C PRO A 306 -12.16 -2.44 -8.39
N VAL A 307 -13.35 -2.03 -7.89
CA VAL A 307 -13.58 -1.99 -6.44
C VAL A 307 -13.32 -3.36 -5.82
N VAL A 308 -12.64 -3.37 -4.68
CA VAL A 308 -12.42 -4.57 -3.88
C VAL A 308 -13.09 -4.39 -2.54
N ASP A 309 -14.27 -4.99 -2.37
CA ASP A 309 -14.97 -5.04 -1.10
C ASP A 309 -14.36 -6.12 -0.21
N PHE A 310 -14.01 -5.76 1.02
CA PHE A 310 -13.61 -6.75 2.01
C PHE A 310 -14.83 -7.47 2.59
N ASP A 311 -14.67 -8.78 2.87
CA ASP A 311 -15.75 -9.61 3.43
C ASP A 311 -16.38 -8.96 4.66
N ALA A 312 -17.69 -8.77 4.63
CA ALA A 312 -18.40 -8.00 5.65
C ALA A 312 -18.31 -8.67 7.04
N VAL A 313 -18.40 -10.00 7.11
CA VAL A 313 -18.34 -10.75 8.37
C VAL A 313 -16.94 -10.68 8.97
N LEU A 314 -15.92 -10.88 8.16
CA LEU A 314 -14.52 -10.75 8.60
C LEU A 314 -14.23 -9.31 9.05
N ARG A 315 -14.65 -8.31 8.29
CA ARG A 315 -14.48 -6.89 8.59
C ARG A 315 -15.10 -6.51 9.93
N GLU A 316 -16.36 -6.92 10.20
CA GLU A 316 -17.04 -6.66 11.46
C GLU A 316 -16.32 -7.33 12.64
N ARG A 317 -15.87 -8.58 12.45
CA ARG A 317 -15.11 -9.32 13.45
C ARG A 317 -13.78 -8.63 13.77
N VAL A 318 -13.03 -8.20 12.73
CA VAL A 318 -11.77 -7.46 12.87
C VAL A 318 -12.01 -6.11 13.55
N ALA A 319 -13.08 -5.37 13.19
CA ALA A 319 -13.40 -4.09 13.78
C ALA A 319 -13.74 -4.22 15.27
N ALA A 320 -14.50 -5.26 15.66
CA ALA A 320 -14.83 -5.53 17.06
C ALA A 320 -13.59 -5.87 17.88
N ALA A 321 -12.72 -6.77 17.38
CA ALA A 321 -11.50 -7.19 18.07
C ALA A 321 -10.51 -6.02 18.22
N ALA A 322 -10.26 -5.27 17.15
CA ALA A 322 -9.35 -4.13 17.13
C ALA A 322 -9.82 -3.01 18.07
N GLY A 323 -11.08 -2.58 17.94
CA GLY A 323 -11.65 -1.50 18.74
C GLY A 323 -11.75 -1.87 20.22
N GLY A 324 -12.20 -3.08 20.53
CA GLY A 324 -12.30 -3.59 21.91
C GLY A 324 -10.95 -3.60 22.62
N ALA A 325 -9.88 -4.03 21.94
CA ALA A 325 -8.53 -4.06 22.50
C ALA A 325 -7.99 -2.65 22.80
N VAL A 326 -8.17 -1.70 21.88
CA VAL A 326 -7.73 -0.30 22.05
C VAL A 326 -8.50 0.38 23.18
N ALA A 327 -9.82 0.18 23.26
CA ALA A 327 -10.67 0.72 24.32
C ALA A 327 -10.27 0.16 25.71
N ALA A 328 -9.97 -1.12 25.82
CA ALA A 328 -9.52 -1.75 27.06
C ALA A 328 -8.20 -1.15 27.60
N VAL A 329 -7.24 -0.88 26.70
CA VAL A 329 -5.97 -0.22 27.08
C VAL A 329 -6.21 1.21 27.55
N ALA A 330 -7.10 1.96 26.86
CA ALA A 330 -7.45 3.33 27.25
C ALA A 330 -8.11 3.36 28.63
N ALA A 331 -9.07 2.45 28.90
CA ALA A 331 -9.74 2.31 30.21
C ALA A 331 -8.76 1.95 31.34
N GLY A 332 -7.83 1.00 31.08
CA GLY A 332 -6.79 0.62 32.04
C GLY A 332 -5.86 1.78 32.41
N LYS A 333 -5.46 2.61 31.43
CA LYS A 333 -4.68 3.83 31.66
C LYS A 333 -5.46 4.86 32.47
N ALA A 334 -6.77 5.05 32.18
CA ALA A 334 -7.62 5.97 32.90
C ALA A 334 -7.79 5.55 34.36
N ALA A 335 -7.99 4.26 34.66
CA ALA A 335 -8.07 3.71 36.02
C ALA A 335 -6.74 3.87 36.80
N GLY A 336 -5.61 3.70 36.14
CA GLY A 336 -4.27 3.93 36.72
C GLY A 336 -3.99 5.40 37.05
N ASN A 337 -4.53 6.35 36.27
CA ASN A 337 -4.40 7.79 36.50
C ASN A 337 -5.45 8.39 37.45
N ALA A 338 -6.62 7.75 37.62
CA ALA A 338 -7.68 8.24 38.50
C ALA A 338 -7.33 8.21 40.00
N GLY A 339 -6.18 7.59 40.37
CA GLY A 339 -5.61 7.70 41.71
C GLY A 339 -5.07 9.09 42.06
N ASN A 340 -4.99 10.05 41.15
CA ASN A 340 -4.33 11.35 41.38
C ASN A 340 -4.95 12.58 40.69
N ALA A 341 -6.22 12.60 40.27
CA ALA A 341 -6.85 13.85 39.83
C ALA A 341 -8.39 13.75 39.84
N GLY A 342 -9.00 14.67 40.58
CA GLY A 342 -10.44 14.88 40.55
C GLY A 342 -10.88 15.75 39.39
N ASN A 343 -12.02 15.36 38.80
CA ASN A 343 -13.05 16.14 38.17
C ASN A 343 -12.72 17.04 36.95
N ALA A 344 -13.29 16.73 35.81
CA ALA A 344 -14.07 17.62 34.95
C ALA A 344 -14.47 16.92 33.64
N GLY A 345 -15.66 16.88 33.35
CA GLY A 345 -16.66 16.75 32.47
C GLY A 345 -16.56 17.42 31.10
N ASN A 346 -17.00 16.85 30.07
CA ASN A 346 -18.22 17.11 29.32
C ASN A 346 -18.22 16.36 27.97
N ALA A 347 -19.30 15.65 27.73
CA ALA A 347 -19.58 14.98 26.48
C ALA A 347 -20.17 15.95 25.46
N GLY A 348 -19.91 15.75 24.20
CA GLY A 348 -20.64 16.41 23.10
C GLY A 348 -20.09 16.04 21.73
N ASN A 349 -20.59 15.10 21.06
CA ASN A 349 -21.45 15.09 19.90
C ASN A 349 -21.44 13.73 19.19
N ALA A 350 -22.61 13.10 19.15
CA ALA A 350 -22.84 11.83 18.50
C ALA A 350 -23.20 12.06 17.02
N GLY A 351 -22.47 11.39 16.15
CA GLY A 351 -22.79 11.31 14.73
C GLY A 351 -22.07 10.13 14.10
N ASN A 352 -22.67 9.01 14.15
CA ASN A 352 -22.46 7.72 13.50
C ASN A 352 -22.11 6.60 14.50
N THR A 353 -23.12 5.79 14.85
CA THR A 353 -23.06 4.76 15.88
C THR A 353 -22.30 3.53 15.36
N ALA A 354 -20.97 3.53 15.47
CA ALA A 354 -20.25 2.28 15.65
C ALA A 354 -20.73 1.66 16.98
N ALA A 355 -20.90 0.34 17.03
CA ALA A 355 -21.18 -0.35 18.28
C ALA A 355 -20.13 0.08 19.31
N ALA A 356 -20.53 0.43 20.53
CA ALA A 356 -19.63 0.97 21.53
C ALA A 356 -18.44 0.03 21.74
N GLY A 357 -17.22 0.49 21.38
CA GLY A 357 -15.98 -0.29 21.46
C GLY A 357 -15.50 -0.92 20.14
N SER A 358 -16.18 -0.73 18.99
CA SER A 358 -15.69 -1.20 17.69
C SER A 358 -14.85 -0.12 16.99
N ALA A 359 -13.79 -0.53 16.24
CA ALA A 359 -13.03 0.39 15.42
C ALA A 359 -13.88 0.93 14.24
N PRO A 360 -13.74 2.21 13.85
CA PRO A 360 -14.45 2.75 12.70
C PRO A 360 -14.07 2.03 11.41
N VAL A 361 -15.07 1.89 10.53
CA VAL A 361 -14.90 1.31 9.21
C VAL A 361 -14.87 2.42 8.17
N LEU A 362 -13.87 2.39 7.27
CA LEU A 362 -13.62 3.43 6.27
C LEU A 362 -13.05 2.81 4.98
N PRO A 363 -13.33 3.37 3.80
CA PRO A 363 -12.71 2.92 2.57
C PRO A 363 -11.27 3.46 2.46
N THR A 364 -10.49 2.88 1.55
CA THR A 364 -9.20 3.44 1.14
C THR A 364 -9.14 3.67 -0.36
N GLY A 365 -8.47 4.75 -0.75
CA GLY A 365 -8.12 5.02 -2.14
C GLY A 365 -6.80 4.37 -2.57
N ALA A 366 -6.00 3.83 -1.63
CA ALA A 366 -4.73 3.18 -1.93
C ALA A 366 -4.93 1.68 -2.26
N GLY A 367 -4.14 1.18 -3.21
CA GLY A 367 -4.05 -0.24 -3.49
C GLY A 367 -3.16 -0.92 -2.46
N HIS A 368 -3.44 -2.19 -2.12
CA HIS A 368 -2.69 -2.96 -1.13
C HIS A 368 -2.66 -4.44 -1.49
N ASP A 369 -1.70 -5.18 -0.97
CA ASP A 369 -1.61 -6.64 -1.14
C ASP A 369 -2.86 -7.35 -0.62
N ALA A 370 -3.48 -6.85 0.47
CA ALA A 370 -4.76 -7.36 0.97
C ALA A 370 -5.87 -7.34 -0.09
N GLY A 371 -5.91 -6.29 -0.92
CA GLY A 371 -6.87 -6.19 -2.03
C GLY A 371 -6.62 -7.21 -3.13
N ILE A 372 -5.35 -7.46 -3.46
CA ILE A 372 -4.98 -8.47 -4.46
C ILE A 372 -5.35 -9.87 -3.98
N LEU A 373 -5.06 -10.18 -2.72
CA LEU A 373 -5.44 -11.46 -2.12
C LEU A 373 -6.96 -11.63 -2.03
N ALA A 374 -7.69 -10.59 -1.62
CA ALA A 374 -9.15 -10.59 -1.59
C ALA A 374 -9.75 -10.85 -2.98
N SER A 375 -9.25 -10.18 -4.02
CA SER A 375 -9.66 -10.38 -5.41
C SER A 375 -9.41 -11.80 -5.93
N ALA A 376 -8.43 -12.50 -5.34
CA ALA A 376 -8.11 -13.90 -5.64
C ALA A 376 -8.89 -14.91 -4.78
N GLY A 377 -9.81 -14.43 -3.94
CA GLY A 377 -10.67 -15.28 -3.10
C GLY A 377 -10.08 -15.67 -1.74
N VAL A 378 -8.96 -15.05 -1.33
CA VAL A 378 -8.43 -15.20 0.02
C VAL A 378 -9.18 -14.23 0.95
N PRO A 379 -9.84 -14.71 2.02
CA PRO A 379 -10.45 -13.83 3.01
C PRO A 379 -9.43 -12.84 3.56
N SER A 380 -9.64 -11.55 3.34
CA SER A 380 -8.68 -10.50 3.69
C SER A 380 -9.34 -9.34 4.39
N ALA A 381 -8.61 -8.65 5.26
CA ALA A 381 -9.01 -7.43 5.93
C ALA A 381 -7.81 -6.51 6.13
N MET A 382 -8.05 -5.24 6.45
CA MET A 382 -6.99 -4.29 6.79
C MET A 382 -7.31 -3.55 8.08
N VAL A 383 -6.27 -3.28 8.86
CA VAL A 383 -6.31 -2.43 10.05
C VAL A 383 -5.45 -1.20 9.78
N PHE A 384 -6.04 -0.02 9.88
CA PHE A 384 -5.32 1.25 9.72
C PHE A 384 -4.85 1.80 11.05
N VAL A 385 -3.69 2.44 11.03
CA VAL A 385 -3.14 3.25 12.12
C VAL A 385 -3.20 4.71 11.71
N ARG A 386 -3.69 5.57 12.61
CA ARG A 386 -3.87 7.00 12.36
C ARG A 386 -2.59 7.67 11.88
N ASN A 387 -2.70 8.42 10.80
CA ASN A 387 -1.71 9.37 10.31
C ASN A 387 -2.20 10.78 10.64
N PRO A 388 -1.57 11.50 11.56
CA PRO A 388 -2.06 12.81 12.00
C PRO A 388 -1.92 13.90 10.94
N THR A 389 -1.07 13.70 9.94
CA THR A 389 -0.82 14.67 8.87
C THR A 389 -1.61 14.37 7.60
N GLY A 390 -2.00 13.11 7.37
CA GLY A 390 -2.56 12.63 6.10
C GLY A 390 -1.55 12.64 4.95
N ILE A 391 -0.29 12.98 5.21
CA ILE A 391 0.76 12.97 4.20
C ILE A 391 1.22 11.53 4.02
N SER A 392 1.28 11.06 2.78
CA SER A 392 1.83 9.78 2.38
C SER A 392 2.68 9.94 1.11
N HIS A 393 3.52 8.96 0.78
CA HIS A 393 4.47 9.00 -0.33
C HIS A 393 5.42 10.21 -0.28
N SER A 394 5.80 10.61 0.93
CA SER A 394 6.63 11.79 1.21
C SER A 394 7.46 11.57 2.47
N PRO A 395 8.66 12.21 2.56
CA PRO A 395 9.49 12.16 3.77
C PRO A 395 8.79 12.69 5.04
N GLU A 396 7.75 13.50 4.89
CA GLU A 396 6.94 14.10 5.97
C GLU A 396 5.83 13.16 6.47
N GLU A 397 5.67 11.97 5.91
CA GLU A 397 4.74 10.95 6.41
C GLU A 397 5.01 10.67 7.89
N HIS A 398 3.93 10.59 8.67
CA HIS A 398 4.06 10.44 10.11
C HIS A 398 2.96 9.55 10.71
N ALA A 399 3.35 8.78 11.72
CA ALA A 399 2.44 8.11 12.64
C ALA A 399 2.96 8.27 14.07
N ASP A 400 2.08 8.67 14.99
CA ASP A 400 2.45 8.83 16.38
C ASP A 400 2.79 7.47 17.02
N ARG A 401 3.82 7.44 17.86
CA ARG A 401 4.22 6.23 18.58
C ARG A 401 3.06 5.59 19.37
N ALA A 402 2.20 6.42 19.94
CA ALA A 402 1.02 5.95 20.67
C ALA A 402 0.03 5.23 19.77
N ASP A 403 -0.17 5.74 18.55
CA ASP A 403 -1.07 5.16 17.56
C ASP A 403 -0.46 3.89 16.94
N CYS A 404 0.85 3.86 16.72
CA CYS A 404 1.55 2.62 16.33
C CYS A 404 1.40 1.52 17.38
N HIS A 405 1.52 1.85 18.67
CA HIS A 405 1.29 0.87 19.75
C HIS A 405 -0.18 0.42 19.83
N ALA A 406 -1.14 1.32 19.59
CA ALA A 406 -2.55 0.97 19.48
C ALA A 406 -2.76 0.00 18.31
N GLY A 407 -2.13 0.24 17.15
CA GLY A 407 -2.13 -0.65 16.00
C GLY A 407 -1.61 -2.06 16.34
N VAL A 408 -0.45 -2.15 17.01
CA VAL A 408 0.10 -3.45 17.46
C VAL A 408 -0.85 -4.18 18.40
N THR A 409 -1.48 -3.44 19.33
CA THR A 409 -2.46 -4.02 20.28
C THR A 409 -3.71 -4.52 19.55
N ALA A 410 -4.21 -3.74 18.59
CA ALA A 410 -5.34 -4.10 17.75
C ALA A 410 -5.02 -5.35 16.92
N LEU A 411 -3.86 -5.36 16.25
CA LEU A 411 -3.44 -6.49 15.42
C LEU A 411 -3.27 -7.77 16.25
N ALA A 412 -2.68 -7.68 17.44
CA ALA A 412 -2.54 -8.84 18.33
C ALA A 412 -3.91 -9.41 18.72
N ALA A 413 -4.89 -8.57 19.05
CA ALA A 413 -6.24 -9.02 19.40
C ALA A 413 -6.98 -9.64 18.19
N VAL A 414 -6.82 -9.05 17.00
CA VAL A 414 -7.37 -9.59 15.76
C VAL A 414 -6.78 -10.97 15.45
N VAL A 415 -5.47 -11.11 15.53
CA VAL A 415 -4.77 -12.39 15.30
C VAL A 415 -5.19 -13.43 16.34
N GLU A 416 -5.28 -13.04 17.62
CA GLU A 416 -5.75 -13.91 18.71
C GLU A 416 -7.16 -14.43 18.44
N ASP A 417 -8.08 -13.54 18.05
CA ASP A 417 -9.46 -13.89 17.72
C ASP A 417 -9.53 -14.82 16.50
N LEU A 418 -8.81 -14.52 15.43
CA LEU A 418 -8.82 -15.29 14.17
C LEU A 418 -8.12 -16.64 14.28
N CYS A 419 -7.05 -16.74 15.07
CA CYS A 419 -6.37 -18.01 15.31
C CYS A 419 -7.22 -18.99 16.14
N GLY A 420 -8.09 -18.47 17.02
CA GLY A 420 -8.80 -19.28 18.00
C GLY A 420 -7.83 -19.93 19.00
N ASN A 421 -8.39 -20.53 20.01
CA ASN A 421 -7.64 -21.40 20.94
C ASN A 421 -7.64 -22.85 20.46
#